data_493f2d1ced9300f73d641a45cfbc4f69
#
_entry.id   493f2d1ced9300f73d641a45cfbc4f69
#
_cell.length_a   1.000
_cell.length_b   1.000
_cell.length_c   1.000
_cell.angle_alpha   90.00
_cell.angle_beta   90.00
_cell.angle_gamma   90.00
#
_symmetry.space_group_name_H-M   'P 1'
#
loop_
_entity.id
_entity.type
_entity.pdbx_description
1 polymer ?
#
loop_
_entity_poly.entity_id
_entity_poly.type
_entity_poly.pdbx_seq_one_letter_code
_entity_poly.pdbx_strand_id
1 'polypeptide(L)'
;MAEKAGVSQATVSMILNRRSNVSFSAETVEKVECAARELGYELPHRKNKSNTRKEKLIVVLCPTLTSPYYVLLLQGIESVANAQGYGVFICNTQRDAGLEEKYLRMMRTMQPCGIIYTCNPHPDFQHQVEKIAKEIPLVIISNKEKTTTVDAINQDNSVVGKMMA
;
A
#
# COMPACT_ATOMS: atom_id res chain seq x y z
N MET A 1 -27.11 23.91 -0.40
CA MET A 1 -27.19 22.46 -0.68
C MET A 1 -28.56 21.88 -0.25
N ALA A 2 -28.94 21.93 1.01
CA ALA A 2 -30.24 21.41 1.49
C ALA A 2 -31.42 22.01 0.75
N GLU A 3 -31.47 23.32 0.64
CA GLU A 3 -32.48 24.08 -0.10
C GLU A 3 -32.54 23.69 -1.58
N LYS A 4 -31.36 23.53 -2.23
CA LYS A 4 -31.25 23.15 -3.64
C LYS A 4 -31.67 21.70 -3.90
N ALA A 5 -31.45 20.80 -2.95
CA ALA A 5 -31.90 19.40 -3.02
C ALA A 5 -33.33 19.18 -2.54
N GLY A 6 -34.00 20.22 -1.97
CA GLY A 6 -35.34 20.13 -1.43
C GLY A 6 -35.48 19.23 -0.19
N VAL A 7 -34.40 19.10 0.61
CA VAL A 7 -34.37 18.24 1.81
C VAL A 7 -33.77 18.98 3.01
N SER A 8 -33.92 18.41 4.21
CA SER A 8 -33.36 19.02 5.42
C SER A 8 -31.81 18.94 5.45
N GLN A 9 -31.15 19.85 6.20
CA GLN A 9 -29.70 19.79 6.43
C GLN A 9 -29.28 18.47 7.08
N ALA A 10 -30.11 17.91 7.97
CA ALA A 10 -29.87 16.62 8.58
C ALA A 10 -29.85 15.49 7.52
N THR A 11 -30.81 15.52 6.59
CA THR A 11 -30.88 14.56 5.47
C THR A 11 -29.63 14.65 4.58
N VAL A 12 -29.22 15.87 4.22
CA VAL A 12 -27.96 16.07 3.46
C VAL A 12 -26.77 15.50 4.21
N SER A 13 -26.63 15.83 5.49
CA SER A 13 -25.53 15.32 6.32
C SER A 13 -25.53 13.79 6.43
N MET A 14 -26.69 13.17 6.61
CA MET A 14 -26.82 11.72 6.71
C MET A 14 -26.46 11.02 5.38
N ILE A 15 -26.91 11.58 4.25
CA ILE A 15 -26.63 11.04 2.91
C ILE A 15 -25.13 11.20 2.58
N LEU A 16 -24.56 12.39 2.78
CA LEU A 16 -23.15 12.65 2.48
C LEU A 16 -22.21 11.86 3.39
N ASN A 17 -22.55 11.70 4.67
CA ASN A 17 -21.78 10.90 5.63
C ASN A 17 -22.18 9.42 5.65
N ARG A 18 -23.14 9.00 4.81
CA ARG A 18 -23.57 7.59 4.64
C ARG A 18 -23.83 6.85 5.94
N ARG A 19 -24.62 7.46 6.83
CA ARG A 19 -24.99 6.77 8.06
C ARG A 19 -25.88 5.56 7.74
N SER A 20 -25.40 4.38 8.16
CA SER A 20 -26.02 3.07 7.87
C SER A 20 -27.38 2.83 8.55
N ASN A 21 -27.77 3.72 9.46
CA ASN A 21 -28.96 3.53 10.30
C ASN A 21 -30.25 4.12 9.67
N VAL A 22 -30.15 4.79 8.53
CA VAL A 22 -31.30 5.41 7.84
C VAL A 22 -31.23 5.09 6.35
N SER A 23 -32.32 4.58 5.81
CA SER A 23 -32.48 4.33 4.38
C SER A 23 -33.19 5.50 3.72
N PHE A 24 -32.65 6.01 2.63
CA PHE A 24 -33.25 7.04 1.80
C PHE A 24 -33.60 6.47 0.42
N SER A 25 -34.61 7.03 -0.24
CA SER A 25 -34.93 6.66 -1.61
C SER A 25 -33.78 7.02 -2.55
N ALA A 26 -33.60 6.22 -3.62
CA ALA A 26 -32.56 6.48 -4.62
C ALA A 26 -32.66 7.90 -5.22
N GLU A 27 -33.88 8.37 -5.45
CA GLU A 27 -34.18 9.71 -5.95
C GLU A 27 -33.69 10.81 -5.00
N THR A 28 -33.91 10.64 -3.67
CA THR A 28 -33.44 11.61 -2.67
C THR A 28 -31.91 11.66 -2.59
N VAL A 29 -31.26 10.51 -2.68
CA VAL A 29 -29.80 10.42 -2.70
C VAL A 29 -29.25 11.12 -3.94
N GLU A 30 -29.82 10.88 -5.12
CA GLU A 30 -29.38 11.48 -6.38
C GLU A 30 -29.52 13.01 -6.38
N LYS A 31 -30.63 13.54 -5.86
CA LYS A 31 -30.86 14.99 -5.71
C LYS A 31 -29.79 15.65 -4.83
N VAL A 32 -29.43 15.02 -3.72
CA VAL A 32 -28.39 15.53 -2.81
C VAL A 32 -27.00 15.45 -3.45
N GLU A 33 -26.67 14.35 -4.11
CA GLU A 33 -25.39 14.18 -4.77
C GLU A 33 -25.22 15.13 -5.97
N CYS A 34 -26.30 15.40 -6.73
CA CYS A 34 -26.30 16.37 -7.81
C CYS A 34 -26.09 17.79 -7.28
N ALA A 35 -26.85 18.20 -6.26
CA ALA A 35 -26.69 19.51 -5.62
C ALA A 35 -25.28 19.70 -5.01
N ALA A 36 -24.69 18.65 -4.49
CA ALA A 36 -23.33 18.67 -3.94
C ALA A 36 -22.29 18.93 -5.06
N ARG A 37 -22.38 18.21 -6.19
CA ARG A 37 -21.50 18.41 -7.34
C ARG A 37 -21.59 19.81 -7.94
N GLU A 38 -22.80 20.33 -8.10
CA GLU A 38 -23.01 21.67 -8.65
C GLU A 38 -22.48 22.80 -7.75
N LEU A 39 -22.37 22.55 -6.44
CA LEU A 39 -21.81 23.48 -5.46
C LEU A 39 -20.30 23.28 -5.25
N GLY A 40 -19.63 22.43 -6.06
CA GLY A 40 -18.20 22.14 -5.94
C GLY A 40 -17.83 21.38 -4.67
N TYR A 41 -18.80 20.71 -4.02
CA TYR A 41 -18.50 19.89 -2.86
C TYR A 41 -17.93 18.55 -3.31
N GLU A 42 -16.68 18.26 -2.94
CA GLU A 42 -16.10 16.94 -3.17
C GLU A 42 -16.83 15.91 -2.30
N LEU A 43 -17.64 15.10 -2.97
CA LEU A 43 -18.28 13.97 -2.30
C LEU A 43 -17.19 13.01 -1.78
N PRO A 44 -17.26 12.55 -0.51
CA PRO A 44 -16.36 11.52 -0.04
C PRO A 44 -16.40 10.35 -1.03
N HIS A 45 -15.26 10.03 -1.62
CA HIS A 45 -15.16 8.97 -2.63
C HIS A 45 -15.91 7.73 -2.17
N ARG A 46 -16.74 7.21 -3.04
CA ARG A 46 -17.57 6.02 -2.83
C ARG A 46 -16.68 4.85 -2.41
N LYS A 47 -16.50 4.64 -1.11
CA LYS A 47 -15.99 3.36 -0.61
C LYS A 47 -17.08 2.32 -0.90
N ASN A 48 -17.11 1.83 -2.12
CA ASN A 48 -17.94 0.68 -2.48
C ASN A 48 -17.47 -0.48 -1.59
N LYS A 49 -18.29 -0.88 -0.63
CA LYS A 49 -18.08 -2.05 0.23
C LYS A 49 -17.99 -3.37 -0.54
N SER A 50 -18.09 -3.37 -1.86
CA SER A 50 -18.05 -4.58 -2.70
C SER A 50 -17.01 -4.57 -3.81
N ASN A 51 -16.20 -3.51 -3.94
CA ASN A 51 -15.03 -3.52 -4.82
C ASN A 51 -14.03 -2.47 -4.31
N THR A 52 -13.43 -2.71 -3.14
CA THR A 52 -12.11 -2.16 -2.90
C THR A 52 -11.21 -2.81 -3.96
N ARG A 53 -11.10 -2.19 -5.15
CA ARG A 53 -9.83 -2.27 -5.85
C ARG A 53 -8.84 -1.81 -4.79
N LYS A 54 -8.23 -2.76 -4.07
CA LYS A 54 -7.00 -2.49 -3.33
C LYS A 54 -6.18 -1.72 -4.34
N GLU A 55 -5.86 -0.46 -4.04
CA GLU A 55 -4.95 0.27 -4.89
C GLU A 55 -3.82 -0.71 -5.14
N LYS A 56 -3.53 -0.98 -6.41
CA LYS A 56 -2.51 -1.96 -6.79
C LYS A 56 -1.15 -1.36 -6.40
N LEU A 57 -0.85 -1.36 -5.12
CA LEU A 57 0.32 -0.76 -4.54
C LEU A 57 1.24 -1.83 -3.96
N ILE A 58 2.49 -1.82 -4.41
CA ILE A 58 3.58 -2.61 -3.85
C ILE A 58 4.46 -1.68 -3.03
N VAL A 59 4.78 -2.07 -1.80
CA VAL A 59 5.73 -1.34 -0.95
C VAL A 59 7.09 -2.01 -1.04
N VAL A 60 8.12 -1.20 -1.28
CA VAL A 60 9.51 -1.66 -1.34
C VAL A 60 10.31 -1.02 -0.22
N LEU A 61 10.86 -1.82 0.69
CA LEU A 61 11.80 -1.36 1.71
C LEU A 61 13.21 -1.49 1.19
N CYS A 62 13.95 -0.40 1.26
CA CYS A 62 15.33 -0.36 0.81
C CYS A 62 16.20 0.36 1.84
N PRO A 63 17.47 -0.10 2.07
CA PRO A 63 18.32 0.43 3.12
C PRO A 63 18.99 1.76 2.74
N THR A 64 19.06 2.07 1.44
CA THR A 64 19.64 3.32 0.94
C THR A 64 19.27 3.55 -0.51
N LEU A 65 19.14 4.82 -0.88
CA LEU A 65 18.88 5.27 -2.26
C LEU A 65 20.15 5.80 -2.94
N THR A 66 21.29 5.79 -2.25
CA THR A 66 22.56 6.33 -2.80
C THR A 66 23.44 5.28 -3.45
N SER A 67 23.17 4.00 -3.21
CA SER A 67 23.94 2.90 -3.81
C SER A 67 23.41 2.57 -5.20
N PRO A 68 24.27 2.51 -6.24
CA PRO A 68 23.86 2.14 -7.60
C PRO A 68 23.15 0.78 -7.68
N TYR A 69 23.53 -0.17 -6.83
CA TYR A 69 22.89 -1.48 -6.75
C TYR A 69 21.39 -1.35 -6.45
N TYR A 70 21.04 -0.60 -5.39
CA TYR A 70 19.62 -0.43 -5.02
C TYR A 70 18.85 0.41 -6.02
N VAL A 71 19.49 1.40 -6.64
CA VAL A 71 18.86 2.22 -7.69
C VAL A 71 18.46 1.34 -8.89
N LEU A 72 19.37 0.52 -9.40
CA LEU A 72 19.08 -0.39 -10.51
C LEU A 72 18.03 -1.43 -10.15
N LEU A 73 18.09 -1.98 -8.94
CA LEU A 73 17.10 -2.93 -8.45
C LEU A 73 15.70 -2.30 -8.38
N LEU A 74 15.61 -1.09 -7.83
CA LEU A 74 14.34 -0.35 -7.73
C LEU A 74 13.78 -0.02 -9.11
N GLN A 75 14.62 0.41 -10.06
CA GLN A 75 14.20 0.66 -11.44
C GLN A 75 13.63 -0.60 -12.10
N GLY A 76 14.26 -1.76 -11.88
CA GLY A 76 13.76 -3.04 -12.38
C GLY A 76 12.41 -3.41 -11.78
N ILE A 77 12.26 -3.27 -10.46
CA ILE A 77 10.99 -3.51 -9.75
C ILE A 77 9.90 -2.57 -10.28
N GLU A 78 10.18 -1.28 -10.38
CA GLU A 78 9.22 -0.27 -10.84
C GLU A 78 8.79 -0.52 -12.27
N SER A 79 9.71 -0.84 -13.17
CA SER A 79 9.42 -1.14 -14.57
C SER A 79 8.42 -2.29 -14.71
N VAL A 80 8.65 -3.41 -14.00
CA VAL A 80 7.76 -4.57 -14.05
C VAL A 80 6.43 -4.28 -13.36
N ALA A 81 6.45 -3.62 -12.21
CA ALA A 81 5.23 -3.27 -11.47
C ALA A 81 4.30 -2.38 -12.32
N ASN A 82 4.85 -1.31 -12.92
CA ASN A 82 4.11 -0.39 -13.76
C ASN A 82 3.51 -1.09 -15.00
N ALA A 83 4.25 -1.98 -15.64
CA ALA A 83 3.76 -2.76 -16.77
C ALA A 83 2.54 -3.64 -16.40
N GLN A 84 2.45 -4.07 -15.13
CA GLN A 84 1.34 -4.84 -14.57
C GLN A 84 0.26 -3.97 -13.91
N GLY A 85 0.40 -2.64 -13.98
CA GLY A 85 -0.55 -1.67 -13.43
C GLY A 85 -0.49 -1.57 -11.90
N TYR A 86 0.68 -1.84 -11.29
CA TYR A 86 0.94 -1.60 -9.88
C TYR A 86 1.73 -0.31 -9.69
N GLY A 87 1.36 0.50 -8.71
CA GLY A 87 2.21 1.58 -8.19
C GLY A 87 3.27 1.01 -7.25
N VAL A 88 4.40 1.71 -7.15
CA VAL A 88 5.48 1.35 -6.22
C VAL A 88 5.69 2.47 -5.21
N PHE A 89 5.66 2.11 -3.93
CA PHE A 89 5.97 3.03 -2.83
C PHE A 89 7.29 2.61 -2.18
N ILE A 90 8.29 3.49 -2.24
CA ILE A 90 9.64 3.19 -1.73
C ILE A 90 9.78 3.74 -0.32
N CYS A 91 10.15 2.85 0.62
CA CYS A 91 10.47 3.15 2.00
C CYS A 91 11.98 3.06 2.19
N ASN A 92 12.66 4.20 2.27
CA ASN A 92 14.09 4.24 2.58
C ASN A 92 14.30 4.12 4.10
N THR A 93 14.78 2.97 4.58
CA THR A 93 14.99 2.72 6.01
C THR A 93 16.26 3.35 6.54
N GLN A 94 17.20 3.73 5.68
CA GLN A 94 18.52 4.28 6.05
C GLN A 94 19.32 3.38 7.01
N ARG A 95 19.01 2.09 7.06
CA ARG A 95 19.49 1.11 8.05
C ARG A 95 19.17 1.50 9.51
N ASP A 96 18.16 2.34 9.70
CA ASP A 96 17.66 2.80 10.99
C ASP A 96 16.50 1.93 11.44
N ALA A 97 16.63 1.29 12.60
CA ALA A 97 15.62 0.40 13.16
C ALA A 97 14.30 1.13 13.46
N GLY A 98 14.37 2.39 13.90
CA GLY A 98 13.17 3.19 14.20
C GLY A 98 12.38 3.54 12.95
N LEU A 99 13.06 3.85 11.83
CA LEU A 99 12.41 4.06 10.54
C LEU A 99 11.80 2.76 10.02
N GLU A 100 12.49 1.64 10.14
CA GLU A 100 11.96 0.33 9.72
C GLU A 100 10.70 -0.02 10.51
N GLU A 101 10.72 0.14 11.83
CA GLU A 101 9.54 -0.10 12.68
C GLU A 101 8.35 0.79 12.29
N LYS A 102 8.63 2.07 12.02
CA LYS A 102 7.60 3.02 11.56
C LYS A 102 6.95 2.57 10.25
N TYR A 103 7.75 2.12 9.29
CA TYR A 103 7.25 1.61 8.02
C TYR A 103 6.45 0.32 8.20
N LEU A 104 6.90 -0.61 9.04
CA LEU A 104 6.15 -1.83 9.35
C LEU A 104 4.77 -1.54 9.96
N ARG A 105 4.67 -0.56 10.84
CA ARG A 105 3.39 -0.09 11.39
C ARG A 105 2.49 0.50 10.30
N MET A 106 3.07 1.31 9.41
CA MET A 106 2.33 1.94 8.31
C MET A 106 1.74 0.90 7.36
N MET A 107 2.46 -0.18 7.04
CA MET A 107 1.98 -1.24 6.14
C MET A 107 0.74 -1.94 6.65
N ARG A 108 0.59 -2.11 7.97
CA ARG A 108 -0.63 -2.67 8.58
C ARG A 108 -1.86 -1.82 8.30
N THR A 109 -1.69 -0.49 8.24
CA THR A 109 -2.78 0.45 7.96
C THR A 109 -3.05 0.57 6.46
N MET A 110 -2.01 0.63 5.64
CA MET A 110 -2.11 0.76 4.19
C MET A 110 -2.61 -0.51 3.50
N GLN A 111 -2.29 -1.68 4.07
CA GLN A 111 -2.60 -2.99 3.47
C GLN A 111 -2.24 -3.07 1.98
N PRO A 112 -0.95 -2.91 1.61
CA PRO A 112 -0.52 -2.98 0.22
C PRO A 112 -0.81 -4.36 -0.38
N CYS A 113 -0.79 -4.47 -1.71
CA CYS A 113 -0.95 -5.74 -2.41
C CYS A 113 0.24 -6.68 -2.23
N GLY A 114 1.42 -6.13 -1.95
CA GLY A 114 2.64 -6.88 -1.70
C GLY A 114 3.74 -6.02 -1.10
N ILE A 115 4.72 -6.67 -0.50
CA ILE A 115 5.88 -6.05 0.13
C ILE A 115 7.15 -6.70 -0.40
N ILE A 116 8.13 -5.90 -0.76
CA ILE A 116 9.46 -6.35 -1.17
C ILE A 116 10.49 -5.74 -0.22
N TYR A 117 11.23 -6.58 0.48
CA TYR A 117 12.44 -6.20 1.19
C TYR A 117 13.64 -6.37 0.27
N THR A 118 14.40 -5.31 0.02
CA THR A 118 15.61 -5.39 -0.82
C THR A 118 16.88 -5.73 -0.03
N CYS A 119 16.74 -6.00 1.27
CA CYS A 119 17.79 -6.46 2.17
C CYS A 119 17.16 -7.30 3.28
N ASN A 120 17.97 -7.90 4.16
CA ASN A 120 17.42 -8.54 5.35
C ASN A 120 16.78 -7.51 6.28
N PRO A 121 15.60 -7.81 6.88
CA PRO A 121 15.03 -7.01 7.95
C PRO A 121 15.97 -6.98 9.17
N HIS A 122 15.82 -5.93 9.98
CA HIS A 122 16.53 -5.86 11.26
C HIS A 122 16.17 -7.06 12.14
N PRO A 123 17.14 -7.68 12.84
CA PRO A 123 16.90 -8.90 13.63
C PRO A 123 15.72 -8.79 14.60
N ASP A 124 15.55 -7.63 15.24
CA ASP A 124 14.47 -7.39 16.21
C ASP A 124 13.08 -7.42 15.58
N PHE A 125 12.97 -7.23 14.27
CA PHE A 125 11.70 -7.19 13.53
C PHE A 125 11.40 -8.45 12.73
N GLN A 126 12.28 -9.43 12.73
CA GLN A 126 12.10 -10.67 11.97
C GLN A 126 10.76 -11.32 12.24
N HIS A 127 10.39 -11.50 13.52
CA HIS A 127 9.08 -12.06 13.90
C HIS A 127 7.89 -11.20 13.44
N GLN A 128 8.05 -9.88 13.45
CA GLN A 128 7.01 -8.96 12.99
C GLN A 128 6.83 -9.06 11.46
N VAL A 129 7.92 -9.18 10.71
CA VAL A 129 7.92 -9.39 9.26
C VAL A 129 7.25 -10.72 8.91
N GLU A 130 7.57 -11.80 9.61
CA GLU A 130 6.93 -13.11 9.45
C GLU A 130 5.41 -13.06 9.72
N LYS A 131 5.00 -12.28 10.71
CA LYS A 131 3.58 -12.08 11.01
C LYS A 131 2.86 -11.32 9.88
N ILE A 132 3.49 -10.28 9.35
CA ILE A 132 2.95 -9.51 8.20
C ILE A 132 2.87 -10.40 6.95
N ALA A 133 3.87 -11.25 6.72
CA ALA A 133 3.91 -12.15 5.57
C ALA A 133 2.76 -13.18 5.54
N LYS A 134 2.12 -13.45 6.68
CA LYS A 134 0.90 -14.29 6.75
C LYS A 134 -0.35 -13.57 6.21
N GLU A 135 -0.35 -12.26 6.23
CA GLU A 135 -1.49 -11.42 5.85
C GLU A 135 -1.31 -10.75 4.48
N ILE A 136 -0.05 -10.43 4.13
CA ILE A 136 0.32 -9.70 2.92
C ILE A 136 1.45 -10.45 2.23
N PRO A 137 1.37 -10.74 0.91
CA PRO A 137 2.46 -11.34 0.14
C PRO A 137 3.76 -10.56 0.35
N LEU A 138 4.82 -11.23 0.81
CA LEU A 138 6.08 -10.61 1.15
C LEU A 138 7.25 -11.44 0.63
N VAL A 139 8.20 -10.76 -0.03
CA VAL A 139 9.44 -11.35 -0.56
C VAL A 139 10.64 -10.58 -0.04
N ILE A 140 11.69 -11.30 0.34
CA ILE A 140 12.98 -10.73 0.77
C ILE A 140 14.03 -11.00 -0.32
N ILE A 141 14.68 -9.95 -0.82
CA ILE A 141 15.87 -10.07 -1.68
C ILE A 141 17.08 -9.96 -0.78
N SER A 142 17.78 -11.07 -0.57
CA SER A 142 18.83 -11.18 0.43
C SER A 142 20.04 -11.97 -0.11
N ASN A 143 21.22 -11.66 0.40
CA ASN A 143 22.46 -12.41 0.14
C ASN A 143 22.76 -13.46 1.24
N LYS A 144 21.87 -13.64 2.20
CA LYS A 144 22.04 -14.60 3.30
C LYS A 144 21.23 -15.86 3.04
N GLU A 145 21.71 -16.98 3.59
CA GLU A 145 20.96 -18.23 3.61
C GLU A 145 19.57 -18.05 4.22
N LYS A 146 18.66 -18.90 3.79
CA LYS A 146 17.25 -18.84 4.17
C LYS A 146 17.09 -19.05 5.68
N THR A 147 16.94 -17.99 6.44
CA THR A 147 16.75 -18.02 7.90
C THR A 147 15.32 -17.75 8.34
N THR A 148 14.41 -17.45 7.39
CA THR A 148 13.02 -17.11 7.67
C THR A 148 12.06 -18.05 6.96
N THR A 149 10.83 -18.13 7.44
CA THR A 149 9.71 -18.85 6.77
C THR A 149 9.09 -18.00 5.62
N VAL A 150 9.67 -16.85 5.33
CA VAL A 150 9.22 -15.92 4.29
C VAL A 150 9.90 -16.24 2.97
N ASP A 151 9.21 -16.06 1.86
CA ASP A 151 9.79 -16.23 0.54
C ASP A 151 10.99 -15.32 0.33
N ALA A 152 12.09 -15.89 -0.17
CA ALA A 152 13.34 -15.16 -0.36
C ALA A 152 13.93 -15.43 -1.74
N ILE A 153 14.48 -14.37 -2.35
CA ILE A 153 15.29 -14.44 -3.55
C ILE A 153 16.75 -14.26 -3.12
N ASN A 154 17.55 -15.32 -3.28
CA ASN A 154 18.97 -15.28 -2.93
C ASN A 154 19.81 -15.27 -4.19
N GLN A 155 20.86 -14.45 -4.19
CA GLN A 155 21.88 -14.48 -5.23
C GLN A 155 22.88 -15.60 -4.91
N ASP A 156 23.12 -16.47 -5.88
CA ASP A 156 24.18 -17.49 -5.75
C ASP A 156 25.56 -16.86 -5.97
N ASN A 157 26.14 -16.37 -4.88
CA ASN A 157 27.44 -15.72 -4.90
C ASN A 157 28.61 -16.70 -5.27
N SER A 158 28.40 -18.02 -5.16
CA SER A 158 29.41 -19.02 -5.53
C SER A 158 29.57 -19.07 -7.04
N VAL A 159 28.46 -18.96 -7.78
CA VAL A 159 28.50 -18.91 -9.26
C VAL A 159 29.13 -17.60 -9.72
N VAL A 160 28.72 -16.45 -9.10
CA VAL A 160 29.30 -15.15 -9.44
C VAL A 160 30.80 -15.11 -9.18
N GLY A 161 31.26 -15.63 -8.03
CA GLY A 161 32.69 -15.72 -7.71
C GLY A 161 33.49 -16.56 -8.71
N LYS A 162 32.93 -17.67 -9.21
CA LYS A 162 33.57 -18.50 -10.25
C LYS A 162 33.61 -17.83 -11.62
N MET A 163 32.71 -16.93 -11.93
CA MET A 163 32.68 -16.18 -13.19
C MET A 163 33.67 -15.00 -13.19
N MET A 164 34.12 -14.56 -12.01
CA MET A 164 35.05 -13.44 -11.85
C MET A 164 36.52 -13.89 -11.65
N ALA A 165 36.77 -15.17 -11.39
CA ALA A 165 38.10 -15.79 -11.25
C ALA A 165 38.61 -16.35 -12.58
#